data_51817a043c550557ee671ece536e1aed
#
_entry.id   51817a043c550557ee671ece536e1aed
#
_cell.length_a   1.000
_cell.length_b   1.000
_cell.length_c   1.000
_cell.angle_alpha   90.00
_cell.angle_beta   90.00
_cell.angle_gamma   90.00
#
_symmetry.space_group_name_H-M   'P 1'
#
loop_
_entity.id
_entity.type
_entity.pdbx_description
1 polymer ?
#
loop_
_entity_poly.entity_id
_entity_poly.type
_entity_poly.pdbx_seq_one_letter_code
_entity_poly.pdbx_strand_id
1 'polypeptide(L)'
;ASGKGPRASVLRVRAALLAAGSDVIVTLVNEGGLSSYASSSLAREELADYKVPHRAAVSLARRLQDPMAELLKVDARHLGLGYELGLVSKANARRVLNETIAAAVAYIGCDVNRASKTMLARVPGLDKDAADKLIERRAAAPFESREALREPGLLTEAQWTNAVAFLRIAGAADARDRTGLHPEQYPLVDKMLESSGVEALGKPGATKGLRRSAFEVDEETWRDLMRELTYPGRDPRRQLSKPE
;
A
#
# COMPACT_ATOMS: atom_id res chain seq x y z
N ALA A 1 8.73 -18.98 -8.08
CA ALA A 1 8.97 -20.38 -7.72
C ALA A 1 8.83 -20.58 -6.21
N SER A 2 8.29 -21.69 -5.80
CA SER A 2 8.08 -22.03 -4.38
C SER A 2 8.25 -23.55 -4.20
N GLY A 3 8.23 -24.03 -2.95
CA GLY A 3 8.26 -25.45 -2.62
C GLY A 3 9.65 -26.02 -2.28
N LYS A 4 9.72 -27.34 -2.12
CA LYS A 4 10.95 -28.04 -1.77
C LYS A 4 11.97 -27.98 -2.93
N GLY A 5 13.16 -27.43 -2.67
CA GLY A 5 14.21 -27.26 -3.67
C GLY A 5 14.02 -26.07 -4.62
N PRO A 6 13.54 -24.90 -4.13
CA PRO A 6 13.21 -23.75 -4.99
C PRO A 6 14.40 -23.26 -5.80
N ARG A 7 15.62 -23.32 -5.26
CA ARG A 7 16.85 -22.90 -5.97
C ARG A 7 17.12 -23.74 -7.22
N ALA A 8 16.98 -25.08 -7.11
CA ALA A 8 17.17 -25.96 -8.26
C ALA A 8 16.09 -25.72 -9.34
N SER A 9 14.86 -25.46 -8.95
CA SER A 9 13.78 -25.11 -9.87
C SER A 9 14.05 -23.79 -10.58
N VAL A 10 14.52 -22.75 -9.88
CA VAL A 10 14.91 -21.47 -10.49
C VAL A 10 16.02 -21.66 -11.51
N LEU A 11 17.07 -22.42 -11.18
CA LEU A 11 18.17 -22.66 -12.10
C LEU A 11 17.71 -23.37 -13.38
N ARG A 12 16.84 -24.37 -13.25
CA ARG A 12 16.29 -25.09 -14.42
C ARG A 12 15.42 -24.18 -15.29
N VAL A 13 14.56 -23.37 -14.68
CA VAL A 13 13.69 -22.46 -15.43
C VAL A 13 14.51 -21.35 -16.10
N ARG A 14 15.51 -20.78 -15.40
CA ARG A 14 16.43 -19.81 -16.00
C ARG A 14 17.19 -20.39 -17.19
N ALA A 15 17.72 -21.60 -17.08
CA ALA A 15 18.42 -22.26 -18.17
C ALA A 15 17.50 -22.48 -19.39
N ALA A 16 16.24 -22.90 -19.16
CA ALA A 16 15.26 -23.09 -20.23
C ALA A 16 14.87 -21.75 -20.90
N LEU A 17 14.69 -20.69 -20.14
CA LEU A 17 14.40 -19.36 -20.67
C LEU A 17 15.57 -18.79 -21.49
N LEU A 18 16.78 -18.92 -21.00
CA LEU A 18 17.99 -18.51 -21.73
C LEU A 18 18.13 -19.29 -23.06
N ALA A 19 17.89 -20.60 -23.02
CA ALA A 19 17.90 -21.43 -24.24
C ALA A 19 16.80 -21.02 -25.24
N ALA A 20 15.68 -20.48 -24.75
CA ALA A 20 14.59 -19.96 -25.59
C ALA A 20 14.78 -18.48 -26.01
N GLY A 21 15.92 -17.85 -25.68
CA GLY A 21 16.19 -16.44 -25.99
C GLY A 21 15.29 -15.46 -25.24
N SER A 22 14.79 -15.83 -24.06
CA SER A 22 13.87 -15.01 -23.26
C SER A 22 14.61 -14.27 -22.14
N ASP A 23 14.36 -12.96 -22.01
CA ASP A 23 14.89 -12.08 -20.95
C ASP A 23 14.03 -12.06 -19.68
N VAL A 24 13.06 -12.97 -19.54
CA VAL A 24 12.16 -13.03 -18.38
C VAL A 24 12.94 -13.35 -17.12
N ILE A 25 12.81 -12.47 -16.12
CA ILE A 25 13.46 -12.64 -14.82
C ILE A 25 12.71 -13.69 -13.98
N VAL A 26 13.45 -14.68 -13.49
CA VAL A 26 12.93 -15.70 -12.58
C VAL A 26 13.38 -15.37 -11.17
N THR A 27 12.43 -15.18 -10.26
CA THR A 27 12.70 -14.87 -8.86
C THR A 27 12.00 -15.84 -7.90
N LEU A 28 12.47 -15.89 -6.66
CA LEU A 28 11.85 -16.63 -5.58
C LEU A 28 10.86 -15.73 -4.82
N VAL A 29 9.70 -16.28 -4.48
CA VAL A 29 8.68 -15.60 -3.69
C VAL A 29 8.37 -16.46 -2.46
N ASN A 30 8.23 -15.82 -1.30
CA ASN A 30 7.85 -16.50 -0.06
C ASN A 30 6.44 -17.07 -0.17
N GLU A 31 6.30 -18.36 0.17
CA GLU A 31 5.03 -19.10 0.10
C GLU A 31 4.29 -19.17 1.45
N GLY A 32 4.78 -18.52 2.51
CA GLY A 32 4.13 -18.52 3.83
C GLY A 32 2.65 -18.19 3.72
N GLY A 33 1.79 -19.01 4.33
CA GLY A 33 0.34 -18.84 4.33
C GLY A 33 -0.36 -19.00 2.98
N LEU A 34 0.34 -19.41 1.92
CA LEU A 34 -0.23 -19.54 0.58
C LEU A 34 -1.39 -20.54 0.53
N SER A 35 -1.23 -21.72 1.13
CA SER A 35 -2.29 -22.72 1.20
C SER A 35 -3.49 -22.26 2.04
N SER A 36 -3.23 -21.51 3.12
CA SER A 36 -4.27 -20.92 3.96
C SER A 36 -5.12 -19.94 3.18
N TYR A 37 -4.50 -19.02 2.42
CA TYR A 37 -5.22 -18.11 1.55
C TYR A 37 -6.01 -18.84 0.46
N ALA A 38 -5.37 -19.74 -0.29
CA ALA A 38 -5.98 -20.40 -1.44
C ALA A 38 -7.25 -21.21 -1.07
N SER A 39 -7.33 -21.69 0.18
CA SER A 39 -8.48 -22.44 0.71
C SER A 39 -9.52 -21.54 1.42
N SER A 40 -9.24 -20.25 1.61
CA SER A 40 -10.09 -19.30 2.34
C SER A 40 -11.39 -18.96 1.60
N SER A 41 -12.36 -18.41 2.33
CA SER A 41 -13.58 -17.82 1.74
C SER A 41 -13.25 -16.64 0.84
N LEU A 42 -12.30 -15.79 1.27
CA LEU A 42 -11.85 -14.63 0.51
C LEU A 42 -11.28 -15.04 -0.85
N ALA A 43 -10.44 -16.08 -0.91
CA ALA A 43 -9.91 -16.56 -2.18
C ALA A 43 -10.98 -17.19 -3.09
N ARG A 44 -12.03 -17.77 -2.50
CA ARG A 44 -13.19 -18.26 -3.27
C ARG A 44 -14.01 -17.13 -3.86
N GLU A 45 -14.16 -16.04 -3.12
CA GLU A 45 -14.86 -14.84 -3.58
C GLU A 45 -14.07 -14.13 -4.69
N GLU A 46 -12.77 -13.89 -4.49
CA GLU A 46 -11.91 -13.19 -5.47
C GLU A 46 -11.63 -13.98 -6.75
N LEU A 47 -11.61 -15.31 -6.68
CA LEU A 47 -11.17 -16.22 -7.73
C LEU A 47 -12.12 -17.42 -7.83
N ALA A 48 -13.42 -17.15 -8.00
CA ALA A 48 -14.49 -18.15 -7.97
C ALA A 48 -14.26 -19.27 -8.99
N ASP A 49 -13.84 -18.93 -10.21
CA ASP A 49 -13.66 -19.87 -11.32
C ASP A 49 -12.39 -20.74 -11.20
N TYR A 50 -11.53 -20.43 -10.22
CA TYR A 50 -10.26 -21.14 -10.08
C TYR A 50 -10.30 -22.19 -8.96
N LYS A 51 -9.67 -23.33 -9.23
CA LYS A 51 -9.41 -24.37 -8.21
C LYS A 51 -8.28 -23.90 -7.26
N VAL A 52 -8.21 -24.51 -6.07
CA VAL A 52 -7.22 -24.14 -5.02
C VAL A 52 -5.78 -24.02 -5.52
N PRO A 53 -5.23 -24.95 -6.35
CA PRO A 53 -3.86 -24.78 -6.87
C PRO A 53 -3.69 -23.53 -7.75
N HIS A 54 -4.70 -23.20 -8.55
CA HIS A 54 -4.66 -22.01 -9.41
C HIS A 54 -4.76 -20.72 -8.59
N ARG A 55 -5.62 -20.70 -7.54
CA ARG A 55 -5.69 -19.56 -6.58
C ARG A 55 -4.34 -19.32 -5.91
N ALA A 56 -3.65 -20.40 -5.51
CA ALA A 56 -2.31 -20.33 -4.96
C ALA A 56 -1.31 -19.73 -5.95
N ALA A 57 -1.33 -20.17 -7.20
CA ALA A 57 -0.44 -19.64 -8.24
C ALA A 57 -0.69 -18.16 -8.53
N VAL A 58 -1.96 -17.73 -8.60
CA VAL A 58 -2.33 -16.32 -8.77
C VAL A 58 -1.84 -15.47 -7.59
N SER A 59 -2.07 -15.93 -6.35
CA SER A 59 -1.58 -15.22 -5.17
C SER A 59 -0.06 -15.11 -5.16
N LEU A 60 0.67 -16.16 -5.52
CA LEU A 60 2.12 -16.13 -5.60
C LEU A 60 2.62 -15.09 -6.61
N ALA A 61 1.97 -14.97 -7.76
CA ALA A 61 2.28 -13.95 -8.75
C ALA A 61 1.98 -12.54 -8.25
N ARG A 62 0.83 -12.33 -7.60
CA ARG A 62 0.43 -11.05 -7.02
C ARG A 62 1.36 -10.60 -5.88
N ARG A 63 1.94 -11.55 -5.11
CA ARG A 63 2.97 -11.22 -4.09
C ARG A 63 4.21 -10.59 -4.68
N LEU A 64 4.55 -10.89 -5.93
CA LEU A 64 5.66 -10.25 -6.60
C LEU A 64 5.31 -8.81 -7.03
N GLN A 65 4.06 -8.57 -7.39
CA GLN A 65 3.58 -7.26 -7.83
C GLN A 65 3.34 -6.31 -6.65
N ASP A 66 2.61 -6.76 -5.64
CA ASP A 66 2.36 -6.04 -4.39
C ASP A 66 2.30 -7.02 -3.21
N PRO A 67 3.47 -7.28 -2.57
CA PRO A 67 3.55 -8.23 -1.46
C PRO A 67 2.64 -7.84 -0.29
N MET A 68 2.50 -6.58 0.00
CA MET A 68 1.69 -6.12 1.13
C MET A 68 0.20 -6.38 0.89
N ALA A 69 -0.33 -6.00 -0.26
CA ALA A 69 -1.74 -6.21 -0.60
C ALA A 69 -2.13 -7.70 -0.52
N GLU A 70 -1.25 -8.62 -0.94
CA GLU A 70 -1.52 -10.05 -0.87
C GLU A 70 -1.29 -10.66 0.51
N LEU A 71 -0.25 -10.24 1.23
CA LEU A 71 0.03 -10.79 2.57
C LEU A 71 -1.01 -10.36 3.61
N LEU A 72 -1.64 -9.20 3.44
CA LEU A 72 -2.74 -8.75 4.29
C LEU A 72 -4.00 -9.65 4.22
N LYS A 73 -4.13 -10.46 3.18
CA LYS A 73 -5.20 -11.46 3.03
C LYS A 73 -4.96 -12.74 3.83
N VAL A 74 -3.77 -12.91 4.37
CA VAL A 74 -3.35 -14.08 5.14
C VAL A 74 -3.31 -13.74 6.62
N ASP A 75 -3.84 -14.62 7.47
CA ASP A 75 -3.64 -14.48 8.91
C ASP A 75 -2.13 -14.55 9.22
N ALA A 76 -1.62 -13.53 9.93
CA ALA A 76 -0.21 -13.38 10.23
C ALA A 76 0.41 -14.64 10.89
N ARG A 77 -0.40 -15.43 11.62
CA ARG A 77 0.02 -16.72 12.21
C ARG A 77 0.45 -17.76 11.17
N HIS A 78 -0.03 -17.63 9.93
CA HIS A 78 0.32 -18.55 8.85
C HIS A 78 1.51 -18.06 8.00
N LEU A 79 2.04 -16.88 8.29
CA LEU A 79 3.17 -16.31 7.55
C LEU A 79 4.53 -16.83 8.00
N GLY A 80 4.59 -17.69 9.02
CA GLY A 80 5.85 -18.21 9.55
C GLY A 80 6.67 -17.15 10.30
N LEU A 81 6.00 -16.25 11.01
CA LEU A 81 6.61 -15.11 11.72
C LEU A 81 7.33 -15.49 13.02
N GLY A 82 7.58 -16.78 13.21
CA GLY A 82 8.41 -17.23 14.32
C GLY A 82 7.67 -18.02 15.38
N TYR A 83 8.46 -18.79 16.11
CA TYR A 83 8.04 -19.66 17.19
C TYR A 83 7.51 -18.85 18.39
N GLU A 84 8.02 -17.64 18.58
CA GLU A 84 7.74 -16.75 19.72
C GLU A 84 6.26 -16.32 19.79
N LEU A 85 5.55 -16.30 18.66
CA LEU A 85 4.10 -16.05 18.64
C LEU A 85 3.29 -17.08 19.44
N GLY A 86 3.83 -18.28 19.65
CA GLY A 86 3.25 -19.29 20.51
C GLY A 86 3.41 -19.03 22.00
N LEU A 87 4.32 -18.14 22.39
CA LEU A 87 4.64 -17.81 23.79
C LEU A 87 3.76 -16.70 24.37
N VAL A 88 3.03 -15.98 23.52
CA VAL A 88 2.12 -14.91 23.93
C VAL A 88 0.65 -15.30 23.76
N SER A 89 -0.24 -14.65 24.51
CA SER A 89 -1.68 -14.91 24.35
C SER A 89 -2.14 -14.55 22.93
N LYS A 90 -3.00 -15.38 22.36
CA LYS A 90 -3.56 -15.16 21.00
C LYS A 90 -4.24 -13.80 20.84
N ALA A 91 -4.88 -13.30 21.91
CA ALA A 91 -5.53 -11.99 21.91
C ALA A 91 -4.52 -10.85 21.79
N ASN A 92 -3.45 -10.89 22.59
CA ASN A 92 -2.39 -9.89 22.54
C ASN A 92 -1.64 -9.93 21.20
N ALA A 93 -1.27 -11.12 20.73
CA ALA A 93 -0.61 -11.25 19.42
C ALA A 93 -1.48 -10.65 18.30
N ARG A 94 -2.77 -10.94 18.28
CA ARG A 94 -3.70 -10.39 17.28
C ARG A 94 -3.81 -8.87 17.38
N ARG A 95 -3.92 -8.31 18.60
CA ARG A 95 -4.01 -6.87 18.82
C ARG A 95 -2.76 -6.16 18.27
N VAL A 96 -1.58 -6.56 18.74
CA VAL A 96 -0.31 -5.95 18.34
C VAL A 96 -0.06 -6.08 16.84
N LEU A 97 -0.33 -7.25 16.26
CA LEU A 97 -0.21 -7.44 14.81
C LEU A 97 -1.17 -6.54 14.02
N ASN A 98 -2.41 -6.39 14.47
CA ASN A 98 -3.36 -5.50 13.81
C ASN A 98 -2.93 -4.03 13.89
N GLU A 99 -2.43 -3.57 15.05
CA GLU A 99 -1.89 -2.22 15.23
C GLU A 99 -0.66 -1.99 14.34
N THR A 100 0.27 -2.95 14.30
CA THR A 100 1.46 -2.89 13.44
C THR A 100 1.09 -2.85 11.95
N ILE A 101 0.12 -3.66 11.53
CA ILE A 101 -0.38 -3.65 10.16
C ILE A 101 -1.03 -2.31 9.81
N ALA A 102 -1.88 -1.78 10.70
CA ALA A 102 -2.51 -0.49 10.46
C ALA A 102 -1.48 0.64 10.35
N ALA A 103 -0.47 0.65 11.23
CA ALA A 103 0.64 1.59 11.16
C ALA A 103 1.45 1.46 9.85
N ALA A 104 1.71 0.24 9.39
CA ALA A 104 2.40 -0.02 8.13
C ALA A 104 1.58 0.47 6.92
N VAL A 105 0.26 0.22 6.92
CA VAL A 105 -0.65 0.71 5.87
C VAL A 105 -0.70 2.23 5.86
N ALA A 106 -0.80 2.86 7.04
CA ALA A 106 -0.78 4.31 7.19
C ALA A 106 0.53 4.92 6.65
N TYR A 107 1.67 4.34 7.03
CA TYR A 107 2.99 4.82 6.61
C TYR A 107 3.20 4.76 5.09
N ILE A 108 2.72 3.69 4.46
CA ILE A 108 2.86 3.50 3.01
C ILE A 108 1.79 4.30 2.26
N GLY A 109 0.58 4.40 2.82
CA GLY A 109 -0.61 4.84 2.12
C GLY A 109 -1.09 3.81 1.09
N CYS A 110 -2.25 4.01 0.53
CA CYS A 110 -2.77 3.14 -0.52
C CYS A 110 -3.45 3.94 -1.65
N ASP A 111 -3.25 3.50 -2.88
CA ASP A 111 -4.01 4.02 -4.02
C ASP A 111 -5.44 3.48 -3.95
N VAL A 112 -6.41 4.36 -3.76
CA VAL A 112 -7.84 3.99 -3.62
C VAL A 112 -8.36 3.25 -4.84
N ASN A 113 -7.84 3.56 -6.02
CA ASN A 113 -8.26 2.92 -7.27
C ASN A 113 -7.70 1.50 -7.46
N ARG A 114 -6.64 1.14 -6.71
CA ARG A 114 -5.93 -0.14 -6.85
C ARG A 114 -5.96 -1.02 -5.62
N ALA A 115 -6.10 -0.43 -4.44
CA ALA A 115 -6.03 -1.14 -3.18
C ALA A 115 -7.09 -2.25 -3.10
N SER A 116 -6.73 -3.40 -2.52
CA SER A 116 -7.69 -4.46 -2.22
C SER A 116 -8.63 -4.04 -1.10
N LYS A 117 -9.82 -4.67 -1.03
CA LYS A 117 -10.76 -4.50 0.09
C LYS A 117 -10.06 -4.68 1.44
N THR A 118 -9.23 -5.71 1.55
CA THR A 118 -8.49 -6.03 2.77
C THR A 118 -7.52 -4.90 3.16
N MET A 119 -6.91 -4.25 2.18
CA MET A 119 -6.00 -3.13 2.41
C MET A 119 -6.77 -1.88 2.83
N LEU A 120 -7.86 -1.53 2.13
CA LEU A 120 -8.72 -0.39 2.47
C LEU A 120 -9.28 -0.52 3.89
N ALA A 121 -9.76 -1.70 4.27
CA ALA A 121 -10.26 -1.96 5.63
C ALA A 121 -9.18 -1.90 6.73
N ARG A 122 -7.91 -1.71 6.38
CA ARG A 122 -6.79 -1.50 7.31
C ARG A 122 -6.33 -0.05 7.37
N VAL A 123 -6.87 0.82 6.52
CA VAL A 123 -6.60 2.26 6.58
C VAL A 123 -7.19 2.81 7.87
N PRO A 124 -6.41 3.52 8.69
CA PRO A 124 -6.95 4.19 9.87
C PRO A 124 -8.13 5.10 9.51
N GLY A 125 -9.20 5.02 10.28
CA GLY A 125 -10.42 5.78 10.04
C GLY A 125 -11.43 5.11 9.11
N LEU A 126 -11.07 4.05 8.39
CA LEU A 126 -12.03 3.28 7.58
C LEU A 126 -12.47 2.00 8.31
N ASP A 127 -13.70 1.60 8.06
CA ASP A 127 -14.25 0.29 8.41
C ASP A 127 -14.48 -0.56 7.15
N LYS A 128 -15.06 -1.74 7.34
CA LYS A 128 -15.34 -2.65 6.22
C LYS A 128 -16.40 -2.11 5.27
N ASP A 129 -17.40 -1.45 5.81
CA ASP A 129 -18.53 -0.91 5.04
C ASP A 129 -18.07 0.26 4.16
N ALA A 130 -17.21 1.14 4.69
CA ALA A 130 -16.55 2.19 3.91
C ALA A 130 -15.67 1.61 2.81
N ALA A 131 -14.88 0.56 3.12
CA ALA A 131 -14.06 -0.12 2.12
C ALA A 131 -14.90 -0.74 0.99
N ASP A 132 -16.05 -1.34 1.32
CA ASP A 132 -16.97 -1.90 0.33
C ASP A 132 -17.54 -0.81 -0.58
N LYS A 133 -18.04 0.28 -0.02
CA LYS A 133 -18.55 1.43 -0.78
C LYS A 133 -17.50 2.02 -1.72
N LEU A 134 -16.26 2.18 -1.26
CA LEU A 134 -15.16 2.67 -2.11
C LEU A 134 -14.90 1.73 -3.29
N ILE A 135 -14.96 0.41 -3.07
CA ILE A 135 -14.77 -0.58 -4.13
C ILE A 135 -15.92 -0.56 -5.13
N GLU A 136 -17.17 -0.52 -4.66
CA GLU A 136 -18.35 -0.44 -5.51
C GLU A 136 -18.33 0.83 -6.36
N ARG A 137 -18.03 1.97 -5.74
CA ARG A 137 -17.97 3.26 -6.43
C ARG A 137 -16.88 3.28 -7.51
N ARG A 138 -15.67 2.83 -7.21
CA ARG A 138 -14.58 2.81 -8.20
C ARG A 138 -14.79 1.83 -9.34
N ALA A 139 -15.63 0.78 -9.14
CA ALA A 139 -15.99 -0.15 -10.21
C ALA A 139 -16.83 0.52 -11.30
N ALA A 140 -17.62 1.54 -10.95
CA ALA A 140 -18.36 2.35 -11.91
C ALA A 140 -17.46 3.36 -12.63
N ALA A 141 -16.59 4.05 -11.90
CA ALA A 141 -15.58 4.96 -12.46
C ALA A 141 -14.45 5.16 -11.44
N PRO A 142 -13.17 5.22 -11.86
CA PRO A 142 -12.07 5.50 -10.97
C PRO A 142 -12.21 6.89 -10.33
N PHE A 143 -11.65 7.04 -9.14
CA PHE A 143 -11.55 8.35 -8.49
C PHE A 143 -10.48 9.18 -9.17
N GLU A 144 -10.80 10.43 -9.52
CA GLU A 144 -9.89 11.36 -10.18
C GLU A 144 -9.24 12.35 -9.21
N SER A 145 -9.87 12.57 -8.04
CA SER A 145 -9.40 13.46 -6.99
C SER A 145 -9.80 12.96 -5.60
N ARG A 146 -9.12 13.43 -4.55
CA ARG A 146 -9.54 13.18 -3.18
C ARG A 146 -10.91 13.76 -2.85
N GLU A 147 -11.27 14.89 -3.45
CA GLU A 147 -12.59 15.51 -3.25
C GLU A 147 -13.73 14.58 -3.70
N ALA A 148 -13.51 13.75 -4.73
CA ALA A 148 -14.48 12.74 -5.15
C ALA A 148 -14.80 11.69 -4.07
N LEU A 149 -13.93 11.51 -3.06
CA LEU A 149 -14.20 10.63 -1.92
C LEU A 149 -15.24 11.21 -0.96
N ARG A 150 -15.59 12.50 -1.08
CA ARG A 150 -16.65 13.19 -0.30
C ARG A 150 -18.04 13.06 -0.92
N GLU A 151 -18.20 12.29 -1.97
CA GLU A 151 -19.52 12.03 -2.55
C GLU A 151 -20.48 11.55 -1.47
N PRO A 152 -21.75 12.05 -1.48
CA PRO A 152 -22.74 11.73 -0.45
C PRO A 152 -22.95 10.23 -0.27
N GLY A 153 -22.88 9.76 0.96
CA GLY A 153 -23.09 8.35 1.31
C GLY A 153 -21.85 7.45 1.17
N LEU A 154 -20.73 7.96 0.66
CA LEU A 154 -19.51 7.19 0.49
C LEU A 154 -18.74 7.07 1.81
N LEU A 155 -18.32 8.21 2.37
CA LEU A 155 -17.64 8.31 3.66
C LEU A 155 -18.39 9.27 4.58
N THR A 156 -18.35 9.03 5.87
CA THR A 156 -18.74 10.04 6.87
C THR A 156 -17.64 11.09 6.99
N GLU A 157 -17.97 12.28 7.53
CA GLU A 157 -16.98 13.33 7.74
C GLU A 157 -15.81 12.86 8.64
N ALA A 158 -16.12 12.08 9.68
CA ALA A 158 -15.09 11.51 10.54
C ALA A 158 -14.19 10.50 9.80
N GLN A 159 -14.75 9.66 8.95
CA GLN A 159 -13.97 8.73 8.12
C GLN A 159 -13.10 9.48 7.12
N TRP A 160 -13.66 10.51 6.49
CA TRP A 160 -12.90 11.39 5.59
C TRP A 160 -11.70 12.01 6.30
N THR A 161 -11.93 12.76 7.36
CA THR A 161 -10.88 13.47 8.09
C THR A 161 -9.77 12.53 8.58
N ASN A 162 -10.14 11.35 9.08
CA ASN A 162 -9.16 10.42 9.63
C ASN A 162 -8.42 9.58 8.56
N ALA A 163 -9.00 9.38 7.38
CA ALA A 163 -8.45 8.44 6.41
C ALA A 163 -7.83 9.09 5.18
N VAL A 164 -8.24 10.32 4.81
CA VAL A 164 -7.92 10.92 3.51
C VAL A 164 -6.43 11.06 3.23
N ALA A 165 -5.60 11.33 4.24
CA ALA A 165 -4.16 11.45 4.07
C ALA A 165 -3.49 10.12 3.65
N PHE A 166 -4.10 8.98 4.03
CA PHE A 166 -3.62 7.65 3.69
C PHE A 166 -4.18 7.13 2.37
N LEU A 167 -5.23 7.78 1.83
CA LEU A 167 -5.84 7.45 0.56
C LEU A 167 -5.20 8.32 -0.55
N ARG A 168 -4.47 7.68 -1.43
CA ARG A 168 -3.79 8.33 -2.55
C ARG A 168 -4.51 8.04 -3.85
N ILE A 169 -4.39 8.96 -4.82
CA ILE A 169 -4.93 8.78 -6.17
C ILE A 169 -3.79 9.00 -7.15
N ALA A 170 -3.13 7.92 -7.56
CA ALA A 170 -1.90 7.98 -8.36
C ALA A 170 -2.07 8.73 -9.69
N GLY A 171 -3.27 8.70 -10.28
CA GLY A 171 -3.62 9.39 -11.52
C GLY A 171 -4.21 10.78 -11.38
N ALA A 172 -4.32 11.33 -10.15
CA ALA A 172 -4.91 12.64 -9.95
C ALA A 172 -4.18 13.74 -10.70
N ALA A 173 -4.94 14.72 -11.20
CA ALA A 173 -4.39 15.92 -11.82
C ALA A 173 -3.63 16.77 -10.79
N ASP A 174 -4.19 16.93 -9.59
CA ASP A 174 -3.50 17.57 -8.47
C ASP A 174 -2.41 16.64 -7.90
N ALA A 175 -1.17 17.11 -7.96
CA ALA A 175 -0.04 16.36 -7.44
C ALA A 175 -0.12 16.08 -5.93
N ARG A 176 -0.83 16.94 -5.17
CA ARG A 176 -1.04 16.79 -3.72
C ARG A 176 -1.87 15.55 -3.39
N ASP A 177 -2.83 15.18 -4.22
CA ASP A 177 -3.67 13.98 -4.06
C ASP A 177 -2.90 12.66 -4.22
N ARG A 178 -1.68 12.72 -4.75
CA ARG A 178 -0.77 11.56 -4.88
C ARG A 178 0.11 11.35 -3.66
N THR A 179 0.09 12.27 -2.70
CA THR A 179 1.01 12.35 -1.55
C THR A 179 0.37 11.85 -0.26
N GLY A 180 1.14 11.88 0.83
CA GLY A 180 0.64 11.67 2.20
C GLY A 180 0.10 12.92 2.88
N LEU A 181 0.06 14.07 2.18
CA LEU A 181 -0.44 15.33 2.72
C LEU A 181 -1.93 15.24 3.01
N HIS A 182 -2.36 15.75 4.16
CA HIS A 182 -3.78 15.95 4.43
C HIS A 182 -4.30 17.16 3.65
N PRO A 183 -5.53 17.15 3.09
CA PRO A 183 -6.06 18.29 2.33
C PRO A 183 -6.06 19.62 3.10
N GLU A 184 -6.21 19.59 4.41
CA GLU A 184 -6.08 20.77 5.28
C GLU A 184 -4.69 21.43 5.23
N GLN A 185 -3.67 20.67 4.84
CA GLN A 185 -2.28 21.17 4.69
C GLN A 185 -2.02 21.80 3.32
N TYR A 186 -2.93 21.64 2.34
CA TYR A 186 -2.72 22.16 0.99
C TYR A 186 -2.46 23.68 0.95
N PRO A 187 -3.22 24.52 1.67
CA PRO A 187 -2.92 25.96 1.69
C PRO A 187 -1.55 26.30 2.28
N LEU A 188 -1.08 25.49 3.25
CA LEU A 188 0.23 25.66 3.83
C LEU A 188 1.33 25.25 2.85
N VAL A 189 1.13 24.14 2.15
CA VAL A 189 2.07 23.68 1.11
C VAL A 189 2.19 24.70 -0.02
N ASP A 190 1.08 25.31 -0.44
CA ASP A 190 1.09 26.35 -1.47
C ASP A 190 1.93 27.56 -1.02
N LYS A 191 1.76 28.04 0.22
CA LYS A 191 2.60 29.10 0.80
C LYS A 191 4.08 28.71 0.87
N MET A 192 4.39 27.45 1.17
CA MET A 192 5.77 26.95 1.21
C MET A 192 6.40 26.95 -0.17
N LEU A 193 5.67 26.51 -1.20
CA LEU A 193 6.11 26.52 -2.59
C LEU A 193 6.34 27.96 -3.09
N GLU A 194 5.40 28.86 -2.83
CA GLU A 194 5.56 30.31 -3.13
C GLU A 194 6.82 30.89 -2.47
N SER A 195 7.02 30.60 -1.18
CA SER A 195 8.19 31.07 -0.44
C SER A 195 9.53 30.53 -0.96
N SER A 196 9.53 29.33 -1.53
CA SER A 196 10.72 28.73 -2.15
C SER A 196 10.93 29.16 -3.60
N GLY A 197 9.93 29.82 -4.22
CA GLY A 197 9.94 30.21 -5.63
C GLY A 197 9.80 29.03 -6.58
N VAL A 198 9.15 27.93 -6.13
CA VAL A 198 8.99 26.70 -6.91
C VAL A 198 7.49 26.42 -7.12
N GLU A 199 7.12 26.11 -8.35
CA GLU A 199 5.71 25.96 -8.78
C GLU A 199 5.08 24.60 -8.44
N ALA A 200 5.90 23.58 -8.09
CA ALA A 200 5.37 22.22 -7.91
C ALA A 200 6.19 21.37 -6.92
N LEU A 201 5.51 20.43 -6.30
CA LEU A 201 6.11 19.40 -5.46
C LEU A 201 7.20 18.57 -6.20
N GLY A 202 8.25 18.18 -5.49
CA GLY A 202 9.31 17.33 -6.02
C GLY A 202 10.28 18.03 -6.98
N LYS A 203 10.13 19.31 -7.22
CA LYS A 203 11.08 20.09 -8.03
C LYS A 203 12.33 20.44 -7.21
N PRO A 204 13.50 20.49 -7.85
CA PRO A 204 14.71 20.97 -7.18
C PRO A 204 14.50 22.36 -6.57
N GLY A 205 14.84 22.51 -5.31
CA GLY A 205 14.68 23.78 -4.60
C GLY A 205 13.36 23.97 -3.84
N ALA A 206 12.39 23.05 -3.92
CA ALA A 206 11.09 23.16 -3.24
C ALA A 206 11.20 23.35 -1.71
N THR A 207 12.34 23.05 -1.13
CA THR A 207 12.63 23.24 0.31
C THR A 207 13.66 24.32 0.59
N LYS A 208 14.15 25.01 -0.46
CA LYS A 208 15.24 25.99 -0.33
C LYS A 208 14.77 27.24 0.41
N GLY A 209 15.51 27.61 1.44
CA GLY A 209 15.25 28.85 2.20
C GLY A 209 14.08 28.74 3.19
N LEU A 210 13.35 27.63 3.20
CA LEU A 210 12.24 27.43 4.14
C LEU A 210 12.78 27.28 5.58
N ARG A 211 12.10 27.93 6.52
CA ARG A 211 12.38 27.83 7.96
C ARG A 211 11.09 27.55 8.69
N ARG A 212 11.07 26.53 9.56
CA ARG A 212 9.90 26.13 10.34
C ARG A 212 9.23 27.31 11.07
N SER A 213 10.03 28.20 11.65
CA SER A 213 9.56 29.36 12.41
C SER A 213 8.67 30.32 11.62
N ALA A 214 8.70 30.26 10.30
CA ALA A 214 7.86 31.10 9.45
C ALA A 214 6.46 30.52 9.16
N PHE A 215 6.21 29.26 9.56
CA PHE A 215 4.99 28.54 9.20
C PHE A 215 4.18 28.02 10.40
N GLU A 216 4.58 28.32 11.62
CA GLU A 216 3.86 27.99 12.88
C GLU A 216 3.42 26.52 12.98
N VAL A 217 4.24 25.59 12.54
CA VAL A 217 3.98 24.15 12.60
C VAL A 217 4.89 23.46 13.61
N ASP A 218 4.40 22.35 14.20
CA ASP A 218 5.22 21.48 15.04
C ASP A 218 6.33 20.79 14.23
N GLU A 219 7.28 20.16 14.93
CA GLU A 219 8.44 19.56 14.29
C GLU A 219 8.11 18.30 13.46
N GLU A 220 7.12 17.52 13.87
CA GLU A 220 6.73 16.31 13.15
C GLU A 220 6.04 16.68 11.84
N THR A 221 5.06 17.57 11.90
CA THR A 221 4.38 18.12 10.72
C THR A 221 5.38 18.77 9.76
N TRP A 222 6.33 19.56 10.29
CA TRP A 222 7.38 20.16 9.47
C TRP A 222 8.21 19.12 8.72
N ARG A 223 8.63 18.07 9.42
CA ARG A 223 9.44 16.98 8.83
C ARG A 223 8.68 16.26 7.71
N ASP A 224 7.40 16.00 7.92
CA ASP A 224 6.55 15.35 6.93
C ASP A 224 6.31 16.24 5.71
N LEU A 225 6.02 17.53 5.91
CA LEU A 225 5.89 18.50 4.83
C LEU A 225 7.18 18.60 4.00
N MET A 226 8.34 18.72 4.65
CA MET A 226 9.64 18.78 3.96
C MET A 226 9.93 17.51 3.16
N ARG A 227 9.53 16.35 3.67
CA ARG A 227 9.66 15.08 2.96
C ARG A 227 8.77 15.05 1.72
N GLU A 228 7.50 15.43 1.83
CA GLU A 228 6.57 15.43 0.70
C GLU A 228 6.89 16.53 -0.33
N LEU A 229 7.44 17.68 0.09
CA LEU A 229 7.95 18.70 -0.83
C LEU A 229 9.14 18.18 -1.65
N THR A 230 10.01 17.36 -1.06
CA THR A 230 11.21 16.85 -1.72
C THR A 230 10.92 15.59 -2.55
N TYR A 231 10.14 14.67 -2.00
CA TYR A 231 9.83 13.36 -2.58
C TYR A 231 8.33 13.06 -2.49
N PRO A 232 7.49 13.72 -3.28
CA PRO A 232 6.04 13.61 -3.19
C PRO A 232 5.58 12.18 -3.43
N GLY A 233 4.74 11.69 -2.55
CA GLY A 233 4.12 10.37 -2.67
C GLY A 233 5.11 9.20 -2.65
N ARG A 234 6.27 9.36 -2.04
CA ARG A 234 7.29 8.32 -1.97
C ARG A 234 6.75 7.04 -1.37
N ASP A 235 6.88 5.96 -2.09
CA ASP A 235 6.67 4.61 -1.59
C ASP A 235 8.01 4.08 -1.04
N PRO A 236 8.15 3.86 0.28
CA PRO A 236 9.39 3.38 0.88
C PRO A 236 9.80 1.99 0.36
N ARG A 237 8.85 1.20 -0.14
CA ARG A 237 9.11 -0.13 -0.72
C ARG A 237 9.92 -0.08 -2.01
N ARG A 238 9.89 1.03 -2.75
CA ARG A 238 10.65 1.21 -4.00
C ARG A 238 12.16 1.30 -3.80
N GLN A 239 12.60 1.42 -2.55
CA GLN A 239 14.03 1.41 -2.20
C GLN A 239 14.61 0.02 -2.02
N LEU A 240 13.77 -1.00 -1.90
CA LEU A 240 14.24 -2.37 -1.93
C LEU A 240 14.78 -2.62 -3.33
N SER A 241 16.09 -2.85 -3.41
CA SER A 241 16.88 -3.04 -4.63
C SER A 241 16.18 -3.93 -5.64
N LYS A 242 16.45 -3.64 -6.93
CA LYS A 242 16.11 -4.57 -8.02
C LYS A 242 16.63 -5.96 -7.63
N PRO A 243 15.83 -7.02 -7.79
CA PRO A 243 16.34 -8.38 -7.58
C PRO A 243 17.56 -8.59 -8.50
N GLU A 244 18.70 -8.94 -7.87
CA GLU A 244 19.92 -9.35 -8.58
C GLU A 244 19.71 -10.64 -9.36
#